data_b199f03e1d811b4edbfe835fd5eb8898
#
_entry.id   b199f03e1d811b4edbfe835fd5eb8898
#
_cell.length_a   1.000
_cell.length_b   1.000
_cell.length_c   1.000
_cell.angle_alpha   90.00
_cell.angle_beta   90.00
_cell.angle_gamma   90.00
#
_symmetry.space_group_name_H-M   'P 1'
#
loop_
_entity.id
_entity.type
_entity.pdbx_description
1 polymer ?
#
loop_
_entity_poly.entity_id
_entity_poly.type
_entity_poly.pdbx_seq_one_letter_code
_entity_poly.pdbx_strand_id
1 'polypeptide(L)'
;MGRANDPAILTPPTVHATPQIMAKAPSGKPLSGKQRSETNETIRFLLKLALIVFVFRSFIIAPFSIPSESMLPRLLIGDYLFVSKWNYGYSRWSLPWGVPLIPGRIFGSVPERGDTVVFRSPDPEPGDTDPAHDDHDVIKRVIGLPGDTIQVRGGQVILNGKPIPKQRIADFTLPLTPNFDATHCESDFQDTDAAGQPICRYRQYRETLPGGRSYRVLDQRDIPEADDTGLYTVPAGNVFLMGDNRDDSADSRFAAPRGMGYIPLERIEGKAMVGFFSTDGSAEWLKPWTWFSAARWERIGEGF
;
A
#
# COMPACT_ATOMS: atom_id res chain seq x y z
N MET A 1 17.21 -22.77 -93.52
CA MET A 1 15.74 -22.83 -93.69
C MET A 1 15.05 -22.56 -92.41
N GLY A 2 14.20 -21.56 -92.36
CA GLY A 2 13.04 -21.44 -91.58
C GLY A 2 12.92 -20.28 -90.59
N ARG A 3 12.47 -19.23 -91.18
CA ARG A 3 11.51 -18.18 -90.73
C ARG A 3 11.59 -17.60 -89.34
N ALA A 4 11.80 -16.30 -89.31
CA ALA A 4 11.51 -15.34 -88.26
C ALA A 4 10.04 -15.34 -87.90
N ASN A 5 9.75 -15.14 -86.58
CA ASN A 5 8.43 -14.70 -86.08
C ASN A 5 8.61 -13.38 -85.35
N ASP A 6 7.90 -12.36 -85.82
CA ASP A 6 7.79 -11.04 -85.25
C ASP A 6 7.17 -11.08 -83.78
N PRO A 7 7.58 -10.19 -82.87
CA PRO A 7 6.90 -10.00 -81.62
C PRO A 7 5.71 -9.01 -81.84
N ALA A 8 4.52 -9.48 -81.43
CA ALA A 8 3.32 -8.72 -81.32
C ALA A 8 3.45 -7.61 -80.27
N ILE A 9 3.22 -6.40 -80.65
CA ILE A 9 3.16 -5.18 -79.83
C ILE A 9 1.84 -5.27 -79.04
N LEU A 10 1.88 -5.56 -77.73
CA LEU A 10 0.75 -5.48 -76.81
C LEU A 10 0.64 -4.02 -76.34
N THR A 11 -0.44 -3.34 -76.71
CA THR A 11 -0.85 -2.04 -76.20
C THR A 11 -1.32 -2.20 -74.72
N PRO A 12 -0.90 -1.31 -73.80
CA PRO A 12 -1.36 -1.38 -72.40
C PRO A 12 -2.82 -0.93 -72.28
N PRO A 13 -3.60 -1.53 -71.34
CA PRO A 13 -4.98 -1.15 -71.13
C PRO A 13 -5.07 0.25 -70.53
N THR A 14 -5.99 1.05 -71.05
CA THR A 14 -6.36 2.38 -70.54
C THR A 14 -6.94 2.24 -69.13
N VAL A 15 -6.19 2.78 -68.14
CA VAL A 15 -6.67 2.88 -66.74
C VAL A 15 -7.69 4.01 -66.66
N HIS A 16 -8.95 3.66 -66.53
CA HIS A 16 -9.99 4.61 -66.16
C HIS A 16 -9.73 5.09 -64.71
N ALA A 17 -9.39 6.34 -64.55
CA ALA A 17 -9.27 7.01 -63.26
C ALA A 17 -10.65 7.07 -62.57
N THR A 18 -10.84 6.31 -61.53
CA THR A 18 -11.99 6.45 -60.62
C THR A 18 -11.89 7.78 -59.89
N PRO A 19 -12.92 8.63 -59.86
CA PRO A 19 -12.86 9.88 -59.13
C PRO A 19 -12.74 9.57 -57.62
N GLN A 20 -11.61 9.97 -57.01
CA GLN A 20 -11.45 9.97 -55.55
C GLN A 20 -12.46 10.98 -54.99
N ILE A 21 -13.46 10.46 -54.30
CA ILE A 21 -14.35 11.24 -53.41
C ILE A 21 -13.46 11.71 -52.25
N MET A 22 -12.96 12.94 -52.33
CA MET A 22 -12.34 13.60 -51.18
C MET A 22 -13.39 13.69 -50.06
N ALA A 23 -13.26 12.82 -49.06
CA ALA A 23 -14.02 12.93 -47.83
C ALA A 23 -13.64 14.27 -47.17
N LYS A 24 -14.57 15.20 -47.21
CA LYS A 24 -14.46 16.51 -46.55
C LYS A 24 -14.29 16.25 -45.03
N ALA A 25 -13.11 16.58 -44.50
CA ALA A 25 -12.88 16.54 -43.06
C ALA A 25 -14.01 17.30 -42.33
N PRO A 26 -14.53 16.78 -41.23
CA PRO A 26 -15.58 17.46 -40.47
C PRO A 26 -15.03 18.81 -40.03
N SER A 27 -15.55 19.88 -40.59
CA SER A 27 -15.27 21.25 -40.17
C SER A 27 -15.93 21.43 -38.79
N GLY A 28 -15.16 21.26 -37.72
CA GLY A 28 -15.60 21.61 -36.40
C GLY A 28 -16.01 23.09 -36.36
N LYS A 29 -17.30 23.35 -36.20
CA LYS A 29 -17.79 24.72 -36.00
C LYS A 29 -17.07 25.32 -34.80
N PRO A 30 -16.50 26.53 -34.90
CA PRO A 30 -15.91 27.22 -33.76
C PRO A 30 -16.98 27.40 -32.68
N LEU A 31 -16.63 27.03 -31.43
CA LEU A 31 -17.52 27.19 -30.28
C LEU A 31 -18.00 28.65 -30.20
N SER A 32 -19.28 28.87 -29.93
CA SER A 32 -19.82 30.21 -29.73
C SER A 32 -19.17 30.85 -28.51
N GLY A 33 -19.08 32.19 -28.47
CA GLY A 33 -18.44 32.92 -27.35
C GLY A 33 -19.00 32.50 -25.97
N LYS A 34 -20.31 32.20 -25.90
CA LYS A 34 -20.97 31.72 -24.69
C LYS A 34 -20.49 30.33 -24.28
N GLN A 35 -20.40 29.38 -25.23
CA GLN A 35 -19.87 28.03 -24.95
C GLN A 35 -18.39 28.07 -24.51
N ARG A 36 -17.61 28.97 -25.06
CA ARG A 36 -16.18 29.17 -24.70
C ARG A 36 -16.04 29.73 -23.27
N SER A 37 -16.96 30.61 -22.85
CA SER A 37 -16.99 31.13 -21.47
C SER A 37 -17.36 30.04 -20.48
N GLU A 38 -18.42 29.28 -20.74
CA GLU A 38 -18.87 28.17 -19.88
C GLU A 38 -17.80 27.08 -19.76
N THR A 39 -17.11 26.73 -20.85
CA THR A 39 -15.98 25.80 -20.84
C THR A 39 -14.82 26.30 -19.98
N ASN A 40 -14.47 27.59 -20.09
CA ASN A 40 -13.40 28.19 -19.30
C ASN A 40 -13.75 28.23 -17.80
N GLU A 41 -15.00 28.48 -17.43
CA GLU A 41 -15.48 28.45 -16.05
C GLU A 41 -15.41 27.03 -15.48
N THR A 42 -15.84 26.03 -16.24
CA THR A 42 -15.75 24.64 -15.87
C THR A 42 -14.29 24.21 -15.67
N ILE A 43 -13.39 24.57 -16.58
CA ILE A 43 -11.95 24.27 -16.48
C ILE A 43 -11.37 24.93 -15.21
N ARG A 44 -11.69 26.20 -14.96
CA ARG A 44 -11.21 26.91 -13.74
C ARG A 44 -11.75 26.25 -12.47
N PHE A 45 -13.00 25.82 -12.45
CA PHE A 45 -13.57 25.08 -11.33
C PHE A 45 -12.83 23.77 -11.08
N LEU A 46 -12.63 22.96 -12.15
CA LEU A 46 -11.89 21.68 -12.04
C LEU A 46 -10.45 21.87 -11.58
N LEU A 47 -9.76 22.90 -12.07
CA LEU A 47 -8.40 23.22 -11.63
C LEU A 47 -8.34 23.61 -10.16
N LYS A 48 -9.30 24.44 -9.69
CA LYS A 48 -9.40 24.79 -8.27
C LYS A 48 -9.69 23.57 -7.40
N LEU A 49 -10.62 22.72 -7.84
CA LEU A 49 -10.96 21.48 -7.14
C LEU A 49 -9.73 20.55 -7.08
N ALA A 50 -9.05 20.35 -8.20
CA ALA A 50 -7.83 19.55 -8.25
C ALA A 50 -6.73 20.09 -7.31
N LEU A 51 -6.55 21.41 -7.27
CA LEU A 51 -5.61 22.05 -6.36
C LEU A 51 -6.00 21.84 -4.88
N ILE A 52 -7.27 21.99 -4.54
CA ILE A 52 -7.77 21.75 -3.18
C ILE A 52 -7.53 20.30 -2.77
N VAL A 53 -7.90 19.34 -3.63
CA VAL A 53 -7.68 17.91 -3.37
C VAL A 53 -6.18 17.60 -3.24
N PHE A 54 -5.34 18.16 -4.12
CA PHE A 54 -3.89 18.00 -4.05
C PHE A 54 -3.32 18.50 -2.71
N VAL A 55 -3.68 19.74 -2.30
CA VAL A 55 -3.21 20.31 -1.04
C VAL A 55 -3.70 19.48 0.15
N PHE A 56 -4.98 19.10 0.15
CA PHE A 56 -5.56 18.32 1.24
C PHE A 56 -4.86 16.96 1.40
N ARG A 57 -4.73 16.22 0.30
CA ARG A 57 -4.08 14.90 0.29
C ARG A 57 -2.59 14.95 0.63
N SER A 58 -1.90 16.01 0.23
CA SER A 58 -0.45 16.15 0.46
C SER A 58 -0.11 16.58 1.89
N PHE A 59 -0.94 17.43 2.51
CA PHE A 59 -0.57 18.11 3.75
C PHE A 59 -1.50 17.82 4.94
N ILE A 60 -2.69 17.27 4.69
CA ILE A 60 -3.65 17.06 5.77
C ILE A 60 -3.89 15.55 5.94
N ILE A 61 -4.69 14.93 5.11
CA ILE A 61 -5.09 13.53 5.25
C ILE A 61 -5.04 12.85 3.88
N ALA A 62 -4.48 11.64 3.84
CA ALA A 62 -4.54 10.77 2.67
C ALA A 62 -5.26 9.45 3.00
N PRO A 63 -6.14 8.96 2.11
CA PRO A 63 -6.70 7.62 2.22
C PRO A 63 -5.65 6.58 1.77
N PHE A 64 -5.59 5.47 2.51
CA PHE A 64 -4.78 4.29 2.19
C PHE A 64 -5.62 3.03 2.29
N SER A 65 -5.32 2.04 1.46
CA SER A 65 -5.90 0.70 1.52
C SER A 65 -4.89 -0.31 2.04
N ILE A 66 -5.36 -1.34 2.70
CA ILE A 66 -4.54 -2.42 3.25
C ILE A 66 -4.62 -3.64 2.33
N PRO A 67 -3.56 -3.95 1.57
CA PRO A 67 -3.54 -5.07 0.64
C PRO A 67 -2.92 -6.35 1.22
N SER A 68 -2.31 -6.31 2.42
CA SER A 68 -1.54 -7.42 2.97
C SER A 68 -1.90 -7.73 4.41
N GLU A 69 -1.55 -8.94 4.86
CA GLU A 69 -1.77 -9.47 6.20
C GLU A 69 -0.71 -9.08 7.23
N SER A 70 0.35 -8.39 6.85
CA SER A 70 1.52 -8.12 7.72
C SER A 70 1.20 -7.33 9.01
N MET A 71 0.04 -6.70 9.08
CA MET A 71 -0.45 -5.95 10.24
C MET A 71 -1.68 -6.60 10.92
N LEU A 72 -1.98 -7.87 10.60
CA LEU A 72 -2.94 -8.65 11.39
C LEU A 72 -2.47 -8.75 12.85
N PRO A 73 -3.34 -8.74 13.82
CA PRO A 73 -4.80 -8.73 13.73
C PRO A 73 -5.40 -7.32 13.71
N ARG A 74 -4.56 -6.27 13.74
CA ARG A 74 -5.04 -4.89 13.86
C ARG A 74 -5.63 -4.36 12.57
N LEU A 75 -4.98 -4.62 11.44
CA LEU A 75 -5.43 -4.23 10.11
C LEU A 75 -5.70 -5.47 9.29
N LEU A 76 -6.85 -5.50 8.63
CA LEU A 76 -7.28 -6.60 7.76
C LEU A 76 -7.13 -6.19 6.30
N ILE A 77 -6.89 -7.17 5.42
CA ILE A 77 -6.96 -6.94 3.99
C ILE A 77 -8.36 -6.41 3.64
N GLY A 78 -8.40 -5.32 2.86
CA GLY A 78 -9.64 -4.63 2.50
C GLY A 78 -10.06 -3.53 3.49
N ASP A 79 -9.24 -3.22 4.51
CA ASP A 79 -9.40 -2.01 5.30
C ASP A 79 -8.94 -0.78 4.53
N TYR A 80 -9.64 0.32 4.72
CA TYR A 80 -9.28 1.64 4.23
C TYR A 80 -9.17 2.59 5.41
N LEU A 81 -8.05 3.27 5.52
CA LEU A 81 -7.76 4.14 6.66
C LEU A 81 -7.30 5.53 6.22
N PHE A 82 -7.49 6.49 7.10
CA PHE A 82 -6.92 7.82 6.95
C PHE A 82 -5.55 7.88 7.61
N VAL A 83 -4.61 8.47 6.88
CA VAL A 83 -3.25 8.75 7.34
C VAL A 83 -3.08 10.27 7.46
N SER A 84 -2.72 10.73 8.66
CA SER A 84 -2.40 12.14 8.87
C SER A 84 -0.98 12.45 8.42
N LYS A 85 -0.84 13.50 7.64
CA LYS A 85 0.45 13.90 7.06
C LYS A 85 1.25 14.85 7.97
N TRP A 86 0.59 15.58 8.88
CA TRP A 86 1.23 16.61 9.71
C TRP A 86 1.98 16.07 10.93
N ASN A 87 1.74 14.85 11.38
CA ASN A 87 2.26 14.33 12.65
C ASN A 87 3.79 14.28 12.70
N TYR A 88 4.45 14.03 11.57
CA TYR A 88 5.90 13.86 11.54
C TYR A 88 6.59 14.85 10.61
N GLY A 89 5.88 15.89 10.16
CA GLY A 89 6.34 16.86 9.17
C GLY A 89 6.28 16.33 7.74
N TYR A 90 6.83 17.09 6.81
CA TYR A 90 6.65 16.86 5.38
C TYR A 90 7.98 16.59 4.70
N SER A 91 8.01 15.58 3.83
CA SER A 91 9.11 15.26 2.93
C SER A 91 8.61 15.15 1.49
N ARG A 92 9.50 14.85 0.56
CA ARG A 92 9.08 14.55 -0.82
C ARG A 92 7.99 13.47 -0.89
N TRP A 93 8.02 12.50 0.03
CA TRP A 93 7.08 11.39 0.12
C TRP A 93 5.69 11.79 0.65
N SER A 94 5.56 12.99 1.22
CA SER A 94 4.24 13.56 1.54
C SER A 94 3.47 14.00 0.30
N LEU A 95 4.19 14.25 -0.80
CA LEU A 95 3.62 14.69 -2.08
C LEU A 95 3.25 13.49 -2.95
N PRO A 96 2.21 13.57 -3.77
CA PRO A 96 1.88 12.53 -4.75
C PRO A 96 3.09 12.23 -5.64
N TRP A 97 3.32 10.93 -5.89
CA TRP A 97 4.43 10.43 -6.72
C TRP A 97 5.84 10.80 -6.22
N GLY A 98 6.00 11.19 -4.96
CA GLY A 98 7.32 11.49 -4.38
C GLY A 98 8.06 12.65 -5.07
N VAL A 99 7.33 13.63 -5.61
CA VAL A 99 7.93 14.76 -6.37
C VAL A 99 8.96 15.49 -5.49
N PRO A 100 10.22 15.69 -5.94
CA PRO A 100 11.32 16.20 -5.12
C PRO A 100 11.28 17.72 -4.91
N LEU A 101 10.13 18.24 -4.48
CA LEU A 101 9.97 19.67 -4.18
C LEU A 101 10.37 20.03 -2.75
N ILE A 102 10.43 19.04 -1.84
CA ILE A 102 10.80 19.23 -0.45
C ILE A 102 12.14 18.51 -0.22
N PRO A 103 13.26 19.23 -0.05
CA PRO A 103 14.54 18.62 0.27
C PRO A 103 14.57 18.14 1.72
N GLY A 104 14.82 16.83 1.94
CA GLY A 104 14.79 16.24 3.27
C GLY A 104 13.40 16.30 3.91
N ARG A 105 13.32 16.73 5.17
CA ARG A 105 12.06 16.84 5.92
C ARG A 105 11.94 18.21 6.59
N ILE A 106 10.81 18.88 6.40
CA ILE A 106 10.46 20.15 7.05
C ILE A 106 9.46 19.91 8.20
N PHE A 107 9.56 20.66 9.29
CA PHE A 107 8.76 20.50 10.51
C PHE A 107 8.80 19.06 11.06
N GLY A 108 9.96 18.40 10.91
CA GLY A 108 10.13 16.99 11.27
C GLY A 108 9.99 16.73 12.76
N SER A 109 9.26 15.69 13.12
CA SER A 109 9.26 15.09 14.47
C SER A 109 9.47 13.59 14.38
N VAL A 110 10.04 13.03 15.44
CA VAL A 110 10.22 11.58 15.56
C VAL A 110 8.87 10.96 15.96
N PRO A 111 8.45 9.86 15.33
CA PRO A 111 7.26 9.12 15.76
C PRO A 111 7.37 8.66 17.21
N GLU A 112 6.23 8.46 17.85
CA GLU A 112 6.20 7.80 19.15
C GLU A 112 6.32 6.29 18.98
N ARG A 113 6.94 5.64 19.96
CA ARG A 113 7.00 4.18 20.01
C ARG A 113 5.59 3.59 20.11
N GLY A 114 5.30 2.61 19.24
CA GLY A 114 3.98 2.00 19.11
C GLY A 114 3.07 2.69 18.09
N ASP A 115 3.47 3.83 17.50
CA ASP A 115 2.71 4.40 16.39
C ASP A 115 2.68 3.44 15.19
N THR A 116 1.53 3.36 14.53
CA THR A 116 1.39 2.69 13.25
C THR A 116 1.62 3.73 12.15
N VAL A 117 2.67 3.55 11.36
CA VAL A 117 3.11 4.53 10.36
C VAL A 117 3.02 3.98 8.95
N VAL A 118 2.62 4.84 8.02
CA VAL A 118 2.76 4.59 6.58
C VAL A 118 4.04 5.27 6.11
N PHE A 119 4.80 4.56 5.33
CA PHE A 119 6.09 5.01 4.82
C PHE A 119 6.37 4.42 3.44
N ARG A 120 7.24 5.06 2.71
CA ARG A 120 7.73 4.57 1.43
C ARG A 120 8.78 3.48 1.65
N SER A 121 8.61 2.31 1.04
CA SER A 121 9.60 1.23 1.11
C SER A 121 10.99 1.73 0.70
N PRO A 122 12.08 1.14 1.19
CA PRO A 122 13.41 1.38 0.63
C PRO A 122 13.43 1.08 -0.87
N ASP A 123 14.31 1.79 -1.60
CA ASP A 123 14.52 1.47 -3.01
C ASP A 123 15.02 0.03 -3.13
N PRO A 124 14.57 -0.72 -4.14
CA PRO A 124 15.08 -2.08 -4.37
C PRO A 124 16.59 -2.05 -4.63
N GLU A 125 17.27 -3.13 -4.26
CA GLU A 125 18.70 -3.29 -4.56
C GLU A 125 18.92 -3.30 -6.09
N PRO A 126 20.06 -2.77 -6.56
CA PRO A 126 20.36 -2.79 -8.00
C PRO A 126 20.34 -4.22 -8.55
N GLY A 127 19.45 -4.44 -9.53
CA GLY A 127 19.24 -5.76 -10.13
C GLY A 127 18.13 -6.59 -9.50
N ASP A 128 17.49 -6.12 -8.45
CA ASP A 128 16.27 -6.70 -7.93
C ASP A 128 15.13 -6.48 -8.92
N THR A 129 14.48 -7.55 -9.32
CA THR A 129 13.34 -7.53 -10.27
C THR A 129 12.06 -8.03 -9.64
N ASP A 130 12.05 -8.25 -8.32
CA ASP A 130 10.86 -8.68 -7.61
C ASP A 130 9.91 -7.48 -7.42
N PRO A 131 8.69 -7.52 -8.00
CA PRO A 131 7.71 -6.45 -7.84
C PRO A 131 7.31 -6.18 -6.38
N ALA A 132 7.50 -7.14 -5.49
CA ALA A 132 7.25 -6.97 -4.06
C ALA A 132 8.26 -6.02 -3.38
N HIS A 133 9.41 -5.79 -4.01
CA HIS A 133 10.45 -4.87 -3.54
C HIS A 133 10.38 -3.50 -4.22
N ASP A 134 9.44 -3.30 -5.14
CA ASP A 134 9.24 -2.01 -5.80
C ASP A 134 8.92 -0.90 -4.79
N ASP A 135 9.21 0.33 -5.20
CA ASP A 135 8.93 1.55 -4.42
C ASP A 135 7.41 1.74 -4.20
N HIS A 136 6.88 1.27 -3.08
CA HIS A 136 5.45 1.31 -2.74
C HIS A 136 5.24 1.72 -1.27
N ASP A 137 4.00 2.07 -0.95
CA ASP A 137 3.61 2.46 0.40
C ASP A 137 3.44 1.22 1.28
N VAL A 138 4.05 1.24 2.45
CA VAL A 138 4.03 0.16 3.43
C VAL A 138 3.55 0.69 4.77
N ILE A 139 2.89 -0.16 5.55
CA ILE A 139 2.44 0.16 6.89
C ILE A 139 3.05 -0.80 7.91
N LYS A 140 3.65 -0.28 8.98
CA LYS A 140 4.26 -1.04 10.08
C LYS A 140 4.15 -0.27 11.40
N ARG A 141 4.50 -0.94 12.49
CA ARG A 141 4.53 -0.37 13.84
C ARG A 141 5.94 0.06 14.23
N VAL A 142 6.05 1.23 14.84
CA VAL A 142 7.32 1.76 15.38
C VAL A 142 7.67 1.01 16.67
N ILE A 143 8.78 0.27 16.63
CA ILE A 143 9.30 -0.47 17.80
C ILE A 143 10.56 0.21 18.34
N GLY A 144 11.47 0.62 17.48
CA GLY A 144 12.71 1.29 17.86
C GLY A 144 12.81 2.71 17.35
N LEU A 145 13.33 3.60 18.18
CA LEU A 145 13.60 5.00 17.90
C LEU A 145 15.12 5.21 17.73
N PRO A 146 15.57 6.33 17.15
CA PRO A 146 17.01 6.60 17.02
C PRO A 146 17.76 6.42 18.34
N GLY A 147 18.83 5.64 18.33
CA GLY A 147 19.65 5.31 19.51
C GLY A 147 19.20 4.11 20.32
N ASP A 148 18.02 3.53 20.04
CA ASP A 148 17.58 2.32 20.71
C ASP A 148 18.38 1.09 20.28
N THR A 149 18.45 0.11 21.18
CA THR A 149 18.91 -1.23 20.84
C THR A 149 17.71 -2.20 20.85
N ILE A 150 17.60 -3.01 19.79
CA ILE A 150 16.55 -4.00 19.61
C ILE A 150 17.19 -5.37 19.38
N GLN A 151 16.64 -6.39 20.01
CA GLN A 151 16.94 -7.79 19.73
C GLN A 151 15.66 -8.59 19.87
N VAL A 152 15.50 -9.66 19.10
CA VAL A 152 14.44 -10.65 19.32
C VAL A 152 15.10 -11.93 19.82
N ARG A 153 14.53 -12.56 20.85
CA ARG A 153 14.96 -13.86 21.38
C ARG A 153 13.74 -14.72 21.67
N GLY A 154 13.64 -15.87 21.04
CA GLY A 154 12.49 -16.76 21.14
C GLY A 154 11.18 -16.01 20.84
N GLY A 155 11.16 -15.17 19.82
CA GLY A 155 10.02 -14.35 19.42
C GLY A 155 9.66 -13.22 20.40
N GLN A 156 10.45 -12.99 21.46
CA GLN A 156 10.25 -11.88 22.39
C GLN A 156 11.18 -10.71 22.06
N VAL A 157 10.58 -9.53 21.88
CA VAL A 157 11.35 -8.30 21.63
C VAL A 157 12.05 -7.84 22.92
N ILE A 158 13.34 -7.59 22.82
CA ILE A 158 14.19 -7.00 23.86
C ILE A 158 14.55 -5.59 23.41
N LEU A 159 14.07 -4.60 24.13
CA LEU A 159 14.28 -3.19 23.84
C LEU A 159 15.16 -2.57 24.92
N ASN A 160 16.31 -2.01 24.50
CA ASN A 160 17.30 -1.43 25.41
C ASN A 160 17.69 -2.36 26.56
N GLY A 161 17.92 -3.63 26.22
CA GLY A 161 18.29 -4.69 27.15
C GLY A 161 17.16 -5.20 28.07
N LYS A 162 15.92 -4.73 27.89
CA LYS A 162 14.75 -5.15 28.68
C LYS A 162 13.72 -5.86 27.79
N PRO A 163 13.25 -7.06 28.19
CA PRO A 163 12.22 -7.74 27.42
C PRO A 163 10.89 -6.97 27.49
N ILE A 164 10.23 -6.79 26.36
CA ILE A 164 8.88 -6.24 26.28
C ILE A 164 7.91 -7.33 26.78
N PRO A 165 7.04 -7.04 27.79
CA PRO A 165 6.06 -8.00 28.23
C PRO A 165 5.19 -8.50 27.08
N LYS A 166 5.18 -9.83 26.84
CA LYS A 166 4.42 -10.53 25.80
C LYS A 166 3.53 -11.56 26.49
N GLN A 167 2.22 -11.34 26.48
CA GLN A 167 1.24 -12.18 27.17
C GLN A 167 0.36 -12.89 26.15
N ARG A 168 0.24 -14.22 26.25
CA ARG A 168 -0.73 -14.99 25.47
C ARG A 168 -2.15 -14.56 25.84
N ILE A 169 -2.97 -14.29 24.82
CA ILE A 169 -4.40 -13.97 24.95
C ILE A 169 -5.23 -14.92 24.09
N ALA A 170 -6.56 -14.74 24.06
CA ALA A 170 -7.42 -15.56 23.20
C ALA A 170 -6.97 -15.51 21.74
N ASP A 171 -7.16 -16.64 21.03
CA ASP A 171 -6.82 -16.73 19.61
C ASP A 171 -7.54 -15.68 18.78
N PHE A 172 -6.86 -15.21 17.77
CA PHE A 172 -7.47 -14.41 16.74
C PHE A 172 -8.08 -15.34 15.69
N THR A 173 -9.34 -15.11 15.36
CA THR A 173 -10.03 -15.85 14.30
C THR A 173 -10.52 -14.91 13.23
N LEU A 174 -10.34 -15.30 11.97
CA LEU A 174 -10.75 -14.52 10.81
C LEU A 174 -11.50 -15.42 9.84
N PRO A 175 -12.75 -15.09 9.44
CA PRO A 175 -13.47 -15.82 8.43
C PRO A 175 -12.73 -15.80 7.08
N LEU A 176 -12.76 -16.90 6.34
CA LEU A 176 -12.28 -16.91 4.97
C LEU A 176 -13.26 -16.13 4.09
N THR A 177 -12.74 -15.17 3.35
CA THR A 177 -13.50 -14.24 2.52
C THR A 177 -12.78 -14.06 1.18
N PRO A 178 -13.38 -13.44 0.15
CA PRO A 178 -12.65 -13.16 -1.09
C PRO A 178 -11.38 -12.34 -0.94
N ASN A 179 -11.30 -11.44 0.07
CA ASN A 179 -10.07 -10.69 0.37
C ASN A 179 -9.07 -11.47 1.23
N PHE A 180 -9.52 -12.51 1.91
CA PHE A 180 -8.69 -13.34 2.78
C PHE A 180 -9.12 -14.80 2.62
N ASP A 181 -8.71 -15.41 1.54
CA ASP A 181 -9.07 -16.76 1.16
C ASP A 181 -8.07 -17.81 1.69
N ALA A 182 -8.25 -19.06 1.25
CA ALA A 182 -7.38 -20.16 1.66
C ALA A 182 -5.91 -20.01 1.21
N THR A 183 -5.59 -19.09 0.29
CA THR A 183 -4.19 -18.82 -0.10
C THR A 183 -3.48 -17.91 0.89
N HIS A 184 -4.23 -17.09 1.63
CA HIS A 184 -3.73 -16.24 2.70
C HIS A 184 -3.70 -16.96 4.06
N CYS A 185 -4.53 -18.00 4.22
CA CYS A 185 -4.56 -18.82 5.42
C CYS A 185 -3.90 -20.16 5.15
N GLU A 186 -2.70 -20.38 5.64
CA GLU A 186 -2.02 -21.65 5.47
C GLU A 186 -2.80 -22.79 6.12
N SER A 187 -2.67 -24.01 5.57
CA SER A 187 -3.43 -25.21 5.98
C SER A 187 -3.40 -25.49 7.48
N ASP A 188 -2.27 -25.21 8.13
CA ASP A 188 -2.06 -25.48 9.56
C ASP A 188 -2.88 -24.55 10.47
N PHE A 189 -3.37 -23.43 9.94
CA PHE A 189 -4.17 -22.43 10.64
C PHE A 189 -5.64 -22.43 10.24
N GLN A 190 -6.00 -23.24 9.22
CA GLN A 190 -7.39 -23.39 8.80
C GLN A 190 -8.15 -24.21 9.84
N ASP A 191 -9.33 -23.70 10.21
CA ASP A 191 -10.21 -24.30 11.21
C ASP A 191 -11.68 -24.04 10.83
N THR A 192 -12.60 -24.49 11.63
CA THR A 192 -14.02 -24.18 11.50
C THR A 192 -14.54 -23.56 12.79
N ASP A 193 -15.44 -22.59 12.66
CA ASP A 193 -16.13 -22.03 13.81
C ASP A 193 -17.23 -22.97 14.35
N ALA A 194 -17.91 -22.54 15.42
CA ALA A 194 -19.00 -23.32 16.01
C ALA A 194 -20.21 -23.53 15.08
N ALA A 195 -20.33 -22.74 14.01
CA ALA A 195 -21.37 -22.88 12.98
C ALA A 195 -20.90 -23.71 11.77
N GLY A 196 -19.67 -24.24 11.81
CA GLY A 196 -19.08 -25.01 10.71
C GLY A 196 -18.56 -24.14 9.57
N GLN A 197 -18.41 -22.82 9.74
CA GLN A 197 -17.86 -21.95 8.73
C GLN A 197 -16.33 -21.99 8.74
N PRO A 198 -15.69 -21.94 7.56
CA PRO A 198 -14.22 -21.95 7.47
C PRO A 198 -13.64 -20.65 8.01
N ILE A 199 -12.68 -20.79 8.90
CA ILE A 199 -11.95 -19.67 9.52
C ILE A 199 -10.45 -19.93 9.48
N CYS A 200 -9.67 -18.88 9.64
CA CYS A 200 -8.27 -18.95 10.01
C CYS A 200 -8.13 -18.66 11.52
N ARG A 201 -7.36 -19.48 12.24
CA ARG A 201 -7.15 -19.35 13.69
C ARG A 201 -5.68 -19.16 13.97
N TYR A 202 -5.33 -18.04 14.60
CA TYR A 202 -3.96 -17.66 14.91
C TYR A 202 -3.73 -17.50 16.42
N ARG A 203 -2.58 -17.92 16.90
CA ARG A 203 -2.12 -17.61 18.26
C ARG A 203 -1.88 -16.11 18.38
N GLN A 204 -2.47 -15.49 19.39
CA GLN A 204 -2.42 -14.06 19.59
C GLN A 204 -1.77 -13.72 20.94
N TYR A 205 -0.97 -12.67 20.94
CA TYR A 205 -0.33 -12.13 22.11
C TYR A 205 -0.59 -10.64 22.24
N ARG A 206 -0.50 -10.17 23.49
CA ARG A 206 -0.48 -8.74 23.81
C ARG A 206 0.94 -8.37 24.20
N GLU A 207 1.51 -7.40 23.51
CA GLU A 207 2.76 -6.76 23.89
C GLU A 207 2.50 -5.40 24.52
N THR A 208 3.34 -5.03 25.50
CA THR A 208 3.22 -3.76 26.22
C THR A 208 4.57 -3.05 26.18
N LEU A 209 4.62 -1.94 25.44
CA LEU A 209 5.81 -1.10 25.30
C LEU A 209 6.11 -0.31 26.58
N PRO A 210 7.34 0.13 26.78
CA PRO A 210 7.64 1.14 27.78
C PRO A 210 6.74 2.37 27.62
N GLY A 211 6.12 2.82 28.69
CA GLY A 211 5.09 3.87 28.66
C GLY A 211 3.65 3.35 28.69
N GLY A 212 3.46 2.02 28.67
CA GLY A 212 2.14 1.38 28.91
C GLY A 212 1.29 1.18 27.65
N ARG A 213 1.73 1.65 26.46
CA ARG A 213 0.99 1.38 25.21
C ARG A 213 1.05 -0.11 24.89
N SER A 214 -0.12 -0.73 24.72
CA SER A 214 -0.26 -2.15 24.39
C SER A 214 -0.88 -2.34 23.01
N TYR A 215 -0.48 -3.39 22.32
CA TYR A 215 -1.02 -3.80 21.04
C TYR A 215 -1.02 -5.32 20.91
N ARG A 216 -1.76 -5.85 19.96
CA ARG A 216 -1.89 -7.29 19.71
C ARG A 216 -0.97 -7.68 18.56
N VAL A 217 -0.34 -8.85 18.69
CA VAL A 217 0.52 -9.43 17.66
C VAL A 217 0.13 -10.89 17.42
N LEU A 218 0.37 -11.35 16.20
CA LEU A 218 0.31 -12.77 15.83
C LEU A 218 1.73 -13.33 15.77
N ASP A 219 1.91 -14.53 16.34
CA ASP A 219 3.19 -15.23 16.38
C ASP A 219 2.88 -16.74 16.46
N GLN A 220 3.10 -17.44 15.34
CA GLN A 220 2.58 -18.77 15.08
C GLN A 220 3.66 -19.84 15.11
N ARG A 221 4.85 -19.50 14.66
CA ARG A 221 5.95 -20.42 14.39
C ARG A 221 7.24 -19.95 15.02
N ASP A 222 8.15 -20.88 15.21
CA ASP A 222 9.52 -20.56 15.54
C ASP A 222 10.31 -20.40 14.22
N ILE A 223 10.57 -19.14 13.83
CA ILE A 223 11.36 -18.78 12.66
C ILE A 223 12.71 -18.25 13.14
N PRO A 224 13.80 -19.07 13.14
CA PRO A 224 15.06 -18.70 13.80
C PRO A 224 15.59 -17.33 13.35
N GLU A 225 15.48 -16.98 12.07
CA GLU A 225 15.99 -15.70 11.56
C GLU A 225 15.16 -14.49 12.02
N ALA A 226 13.86 -14.70 12.37
CA ALA A 226 12.95 -13.66 12.85
C ALA A 226 12.92 -13.59 14.39
N ASP A 227 13.08 -14.74 15.05
CA ASP A 227 12.85 -14.93 16.48
C ASP A 227 14.10 -14.92 17.32
N ASP A 228 15.28 -15.18 16.70
CA ASP A 228 16.59 -15.12 17.36
C ASP A 228 17.55 -14.26 16.55
N THR A 229 17.39 -12.94 16.66
CA THR A 229 18.16 -11.99 15.87
C THR A 229 19.46 -11.56 16.54
N GLY A 230 20.35 -10.97 15.76
CA GLY A 230 21.45 -10.14 16.28
C GLY A 230 20.93 -8.90 17.02
N LEU A 231 21.87 -8.16 17.62
CA LEU A 231 21.56 -6.88 18.25
C LEU A 231 21.54 -5.78 17.17
N TYR A 232 20.42 -5.12 17.03
CA TYR A 232 20.26 -3.94 16.20
C TYR A 232 20.47 -2.68 17.03
N THR A 233 21.19 -1.69 16.49
CA THR A 233 21.28 -0.35 17.06
C THR A 233 20.72 0.62 16.03
N VAL A 234 19.62 1.29 16.37
CA VAL A 234 18.93 2.19 15.44
C VAL A 234 19.77 3.43 15.20
N PRO A 235 20.23 3.68 13.95
CA PRO A 235 21.03 4.86 13.65
C PRO A 235 20.24 6.16 13.84
N ALA A 236 20.96 7.27 14.04
CA ALA A 236 20.34 8.59 14.03
C ALA A 236 19.57 8.82 12.71
N GLY A 237 18.39 9.43 12.81
CA GLY A 237 17.55 9.70 11.65
C GLY A 237 16.77 8.50 11.09
N ASN A 238 16.82 7.34 11.75
CA ASN A 238 16.10 6.13 11.35
C ASN A 238 15.19 5.63 12.45
N VAL A 239 14.25 4.75 12.07
CA VAL A 239 13.39 3.98 12.99
C VAL A 239 13.50 2.49 12.66
N PHE A 240 13.14 1.66 13.65
CA PHE A 240 12.99 0.22 13.51
C PHE A 240 11.51 -0.13 13.57
N LEU A 241 11.01 -0.70 12.51
CA LEU A 241 9.60 -0.99 12.30
C LEU A 241 9.36 -2.50 12.29
N MET A 242 8.25 -2.96 12.87
CA MET A 242 7.83 -4.37 12.81
C MET A 242 6.37 -4.48 12.42
N GLY A 243 6.03 -5.59 11.75
CA GLY A 243 4.64 -5.98 11.54
C GLY A 243 4.01 -6.54 12.82
N ASP A 244 2.70 -6.37 12.96
CA ASP A 244 1.95 -6.99 14.04
C ASP A 244 1.74 -8.49 13.80
N ASN A 245 1.73 -8.95 12.53
CA ASN A 245 1.82 -10.35 12.14
C ASN A 245 3.29 -10.72 11.99
N ARG A 246 3.89 -11.20 13.06
CA ARG A 246 5.32 -11.40 13.22
C ARG A 246 5.95 -12.33 12.20
N ASP A 247 5.27 -13.42 11.87
CA ASP A 247 5.77 -14.46 10.97
C ASP A 247 5.54 -14.12 9.51
N ASP A 248 4.65 -13.18 9.25
CA ASP A 248 4.25 -12.77 7.91
C ASP A 248 4.50 -11.27 7.68
N SER A 249 5.71 -10.85 8.01
CA SER A 249 6.14 -9.46 7.84
C SER A 249 7.59 -9.37 7.43
N ALA A 250 7.82 -8.94 6.20
CA ALA A 250 9.13 -8.47 5.74
C ALA A 250 9.37 -7.07 6.32
N ASP A 251 10.04 -6.98 7.47
CA ASP A 251 10.19 -5.74 8.22
C ASP A 251 11.66 -5.46 8.59
N SER A 252 11.90 -4.58 9.56
CA SER A 252 13.25 -4.16 9.93
C SER A 252 14.12 -5.26 10.53
N ARG A 253 13.57 -6.42 10.90
CA ARG A 253 14.35 -7.59 11.35
C ARG A 253 15.20 -8.18 10.23
N PHE A 254 14.83 -7.93 9.00
CA PHE A 254 15.54 -8.44 7.83
C PHE A 254 16.14 -7.29 7.03
N ALA A 255 17.36 -7.50 6.54
CA ALA A 255 17.97 -6.58 5.59
C ALA A 255 17.34 -6.74 4.19
N ALA A 256 17.49 -5.72 3.35
CA ALA A 256 17.14 -5.84 1.93
C ALA A 256 17.94 -7.00 1.27
N PRO A 257 17.36 -7.71 0.28
CA PRO A 257 16.01 -7.53 -0.27
C PRO A 257 14.90 -8.25 0.53
N ARG A 258 15.21 -9.13 1.48
CA ARG A 258 14.22 -9.91 2.24
C ARG A 258 13.34 -9.07 3.18
N GLY A 259 13.77 -7.89 3.52
CA GLY A 259 13.09 -6.97 4.41
C GLY A 259 13.52 -5.54 4.18
N MET A 260 13.29 -4.69 5.16
CA MET A 260 13.39 -3.24 5.00
C MET A 260 14.57 -2.61 5.75
N GLY A 261 15.21 -3.35 6.68
CA GLY A 261 16.25 -2.80 7.54
C GLY A 261 15.77 -1.57 8.32
N TYR A 262 16.66 -0.61 8.54
CA TYR A 262 16.31 0.66 9.19
C TYR A 262 15.64 1.59 8.20
N ILE A 263 14.52 2.21 8.62
CA ILE A 263 13.76 3.12 7.78
C ILE A 263 14.12 4.57 8.11
N PRO A 264 14.66 5.34 7.13
CA PRO A 264 14.90 6.77 7.30
C PRO A 264 13.62 7.52 7.66
N LEU A 265 13.69 8.42 8.64
CA LEU A 265 12.54 9.23 9.05
C LEU A 265 11.92 10.00 7.88
N GLU A 266 12.71 10.42 6.89
CA GLU A 266 12.19 11.14 5.72
C GLU A 266 11.25 10.31 4.85
N ARG A 267 11.34 8.95 4.90
CA ARG A 267 10.45 8.07 4.15
C ARG A 267 9.09 7.87 4.81
N ILE A 268 8.91 8.31 6.05
CA ILE A 268 7.61 8.22 6.74
C ILE A 268 6.66 9.25 6.12
N GLU A 269 5.53 8.77 5.61
CA GLU A 269 4.50 9.62 5.02
C GLU A 269 3.52 10.18 6.03
N GLY A 270 3.20 9.41 7.07
CA GLY A 270 2.27 9.85 8.10
C GLY A 270 1.87 8.76 9.09
N LYS A 271 0.99 9.14 10.00
CA LYS A 271 0.44 8.28 11.06
C LYS A 271 -0.91 7.73 10.65
N ALA A 272 -1.11 6.41 10.76
CA ALA A 272 -2.42 5.80 10.65
C ALA A 272 -3.32 6.29 11.76
N MET A 273 -4.53 6.77 11.43
CA MET A 273 -5.44 7.38 12.40
C MET A 273 -6.65 6.50 12.66
N VAL A 274 -7.49 6.35 11.66
CA VAL A 274 -8.81 5.73 11.81
C VAL A 274 -9.22 5.04 10.51
N GLY A 275 -9.83 3.86 10.65
CA GLY A 275 -10.50 3.17 9.55
C GLY A 275 -11.79 3.88 9.16
N PHE A 276 -11.94 4.21 7.89
CA PHE A 276 -13.18 4.85 7.39
C PHE A 276 -14.05 3.91 6.56
N PHE A 277 -13.49 2.82 6.07
CA PHE A 277 -14.21 1.78 5.35
C PHE A 277 -13.46 0.45 5.46
N SER A 278 -14.19 -0.65 5.34
CA SER A 278 -13.63 -2.00 5.33
C SER A 278 -14.54 -2.92 4.53
N THR A 279 -13.96 -3.79 3.70
CA THR A 279 -14.71 -4.75 2.88
C THR A 279 -14.10 -6.13 2.93
N ASP A 280 -14.94 -7.16 2.87
CA ASP A 280 -14.53 -8.56 2.80
C ASP A 280 -14.17 -9.01 1.36
N GLY A 281 -14.35 -8.14 0.36
CA GLY A 281 -14.08 -8.42 -1.04
C GLY A 281 -15.21 -9.06 -1.82
N SER A 282 -16.35 -9.34 -1.19
CA SER A 282 -17.52 -9.94 -1.87
C SER A 282 -18.36 -8.93 -2.67
N ALA A 283 -18.01 -7.62 -2.60
CA ALA A 283 -18.72 -6.58 -3.33
C ALA A 283 -18.54 -6.68 -4.84
N GLU A 284 -19.63 -6.64 -5.60
CA GLU A 284 -19.62 -6.59 -7.06
C GLU A 284 -19.86 -5.17 -7.56
N TRP A 285 -19.02 -4.69 -8.46
CA TRP A 285 -19.10 -3.31 -9.00
C TRP A 285 -20.46 -2.95 -9.60
N LEU A 286 -21.07 -3.88 -10.33
CA LEU A 286 -22.35 -3.66 -11.02
C LEU A 286 -23.58 -3.91 -10.13
N LYS A 287 -23.38 -4.32 -8.88
CA LYS A 287 -24.45 -4.62 -7.92
C LYS A 287 -24.28 -3.80 -6.64
N PRO A 288 -24.65 -2.51 -6.62
CA PRO A 288 -24.39 -1.62 -5.49
C PRO A 288 -24.95 -2.11 -4.14
N TRP A 289 -26.01 -2.91 -4.16
CA TRP A 289 -26.56 -3.50 -2.92
C TRP A 289 -25.61 -4.48 -2.24
N THR A 290 -24.68 -5.12 -2.99
CA THR A 290 -23.66 -6.00 -2.40
C THR A 290 -22.61 -5.23 -1.60
N TRP A 291 -22.45 -3.93 -1.82
CA TRP A 291 -21.50 -3.10 -1.09
C TRP A 291 -21.86 -2.98 0.38
N PHE A 292 -23.16 -2.99 0.71
CA PHE A 292 -23.60 -2.94 2.10
C PHE A 292 -23.38 -4.26 2.85
N SER A 293 -23.56 -5.40 2.20
CA SER A 293 -23.35 -6.73 2.78
C SER A 293 -21.86 -7.08 2.88
N ALA A 294 -21.03 -6.59 1.95
CA ALA A 294 -19.58 -6.80 1.95
C ALA A 294 -18.83 -5.88 2.93
N ALA A 295 -19.49 -4.82 3.43
CA ALA A 295 -18.86 -3.89 4.34
C ALA A 295 -18.80 -4.46 5.77
N ARG A 296 -17.60 -4.39 6.37
CA ARG A 296 -17.35 -4.73 7.79
C ARG A 296 -17.57 -3.48 8.65
N TRP A 297 -18.82 -3.20 8.96
CA TRP A 297 -19.27 -1.97 9.62
C TRP A 297 -18.65 -1.74 10.99
N GLU A 298 -18.38 -2.82 11.72
CA GLU A 298 -17.76 -2.81 13.07
C GLU A 298 -16.33 -2.27 13.07
N ARG A 299 -15.68 -2.23 11.89
CA ARG A 299 -14.32 -1.73 11.75
C ARG A 299 -14.24 -0.24 11.44
N ILE A 300 -15.38 0.38 11.12
CA ILE A 300 -15.43 1.82 10.83
C ILE A 300 -15.32 2.60 12.14
N GLY A 301 -14.37 3.54 12.18
CA GLY A 301 -14.08 4.33 13.39
C GLY A 301 -13.02 3.72 14.30
N GLU A 302 -12.48 2.52 14.00
CA GLU A 302 -11.34 2.00 14.75
C GLU A 302 -10.11 2.91 14.60
N GLY A 303 -9.53 3.35 15.74
CA GLY A 303 -8.26 4.09 15.78
C GLY A 303 -7.05 3.16 15.85
N PHE A 304 -5.85 3.62 15.48
CA PHE A 304 -4.62 2.81 15.37
C PHE A 304 -3.48 3.34 16.24
#